data_5608dc4c0977c83d2231fb443cae57b6
#
_entry.id   5608dc4c0977c83d2231fb443cae57b6
#
_cell.length_a   1.000
_cell.length_b   1.000
_cell.length_c   1.000
_cell.angle_alpha   90.00
_cell.angle_beta   90.00
_cell.angle_gamma   90.00
#
_symmetry.space_group_name_H-M   'P 1'
#
loop_
_entity.id
_entity.type
_entity.pdbx_description
1 polymer ?
#
loop_
_entity_poly.entity_id
_entity_poly.type
_entity_poly.pdbx_seq_one_letter_code
_entity_poly.pdbx_strand_id
1 'polypeptide(L)'
;MPARFSLIAVSGLVLLAIATGAPCAWAQAGVDIFVTPVPNLPFTGVINVERSFVQRDGSIVNVKTIRDIGRDGRGRIYNESRMLVPVANTKTPQLMQIHRYDPQTRISTILNPQDRTFSTRTVSHPPSTVPPALLYAAPMGNSLPQSEFTKEEDLGIHDMEGLPVHGVREAQTIPAENGGTGKEIVITDEYWYSDDLRINLIIKHSDPRTGSVTMTVTQVIRTEPDSARFEIPDGYKPTGTGRETDK
;
A
#
# COMPACT_ATOMS: atom_id res chain seq x y z
N MET A 1 -24.84 75.25 -26.79
CA MET A 1 -24.13 74.58 -25.73
C MET A 1 -24.44 73.11 -25.85
N PRO A 2 -23.50 72.28 -26.35
CA PRO A 2 -23.74 70.80 -26.44
C PRO A 2 -23.19 70.08 -25.18
N ALA A 3 -24.01 69.16 -24.62
CA ALA A 3 -23.69 68.29 -23.50
C ALA A 3 -22.77 67.14 -23.95
N ARG A 4 -21.68 66.99 -23.19
CA ARG A 4 -20.73 65.87 -23.37
C ARG A 4 -21.24 64.67 -22.61
N PHE A 5 -21.53 63.55 -23.32
CA PHE A 5 -21.73 62.25 -22.72
C PHE A 5 -20.38 61.55 -22.58
N SER A 6 -19.98 61.22 -21.35
CA SER A 6 -18.84 60.35 -21.04
C SER A 6 -19.28 58.90 -21.09
N LEU A 7 -18.69 58.11 -21.98
CA LEU A 7 -18.77 56.65 -21.96
C LEU A 7 -17.80 56.09 -20.90
N ILE A 8 -18.34 55.43 -19.92
CA ILE A 8 -17.56 54.62 -18.97
C ILE A 8 -17.49 53.21 -19.54
N ALA A 9 -16.29 52.82 -19.98
CA ALA A 9 -16.02 51.45 -20.40
C ALA A 9 -15.79 50.59 -19.14
N VAL A 10 -16.69 49.64 -18.87
CA VAL A 10 -16.54 48.63 -17.83
C VAL A 10 -15.81 47.43 -18.45
N SER A 11 -14.52 47.30 -18.18
CA SER A 11 -13.73 46.14 -18.54
C SER A 11 -14.05 45.00 -17.56
N GLY A 12 -14.86 44.04 -18.01
CA GLY A 12 -15.12 42.81 -17.30
C GLY A 12 -13.91 41.87 -17.38
N LEU A 13 -13.21 41.69 -16.28
CA LEU A 13 -12.16 40.68 -16.11
C LEU A 13 -12.81 39.32 -15.91
N VAL A 14 -12.86 38.49 -16.95
CA VAL A 14 -13.28 37.09 -16.83
C VAL A 14 -12.11 36.30 -16.22
N LEU A 15 -12.22 36.01 -14.95
CA LEU A 15 -11.32 35.05 -14.27
C LEU A 15 -11.68 33.63 -14.70
N LEU A 16 -10.90 33.08 -15.63
CA LEU A 16 -10.96 31.67 -16.01
C LEU A 16 -10.35 30.85 -14.87
N ALA A 17 -11.18 30.29 -13.99
CA ALA A 17 -10.75 29.34 -12.97
C ALA A 17 -10.35 28.02 -13.67
N ILE A 18 -9.05 27.82 -13.88
CA ILE A 18 -8.51 26.53 -14.28
C ILE A 18 -8.61 25.61 -13.06
N ALA A 19 -9.66 24.80 -13.02
CA ALA A 19 -9.76 23.70 -12.10
C ALA A 19 -8.68 22.65 -12.48
N THR A 20 -7.51 22.74 -11.86
CA THR A 20 -6.51 21.67 -11.89
C THR A 20 -7.11 20.49 -11.12
N GLY A 21 -7.79 19.61 -11.86
CA GLY A 21 -8.23 18.33 -11.32
C GLY A 21 -6.99 17.54 -10.91
N ALA A 22 -6.70 17.53 -9.61
CA ALA A 22 -5.74 16.59 -9.05
C ALA A 22 -6.25 15.18 -9.43
N PRO A 23 -5.39 14.30 -9.97
CA PRO A 23 -5.79 12.92 -10.22
C PRO A 23 -6.20 12.31 -8.90
N CYS A 24 -7.42 11.77 -8.84
CA CYS A 24 -7.88 11.00 -7.69
C CYS A 24 -7.03 9.74 -7.55
N ALA A 25 -5.91 9.86 -6.82
CA ALA A 25 -5.05 8.73 -6.41
C ALA A 25 -5.65 7.97 -5.20
N TRP A 26 -6.96 8.00 -4.99
CA TRP A 26 -7.59 7.57 -3.74
C TRP A 26 -8.16 6.15 -3.74
N ALA A 27 -8.14 5.44 -4.88
CA ALA A 27 -8.92 4.21 -4.98
C ALA A 27 -8.17 2.91 -4.64
N GLN A 28 -6.90 2.94 -4.21
CA GLN A 28 -6.14 1.72 -3.88
C GLN A 28 -5.42 1.77 -2.53
N ALA A 29 -5.90 2.55 -1.59
CA ALA A 29 -5.28 2.74 -0.28
C ALA A 29 -5.49 1.57 0.71
N GLY A 30 -5.87 0.36 0.27
CA GLY A 30 -6.19 -0.75 1.16
C GLY A 30 -5.45 -2.06 0.88
N VAL A 31 -4.85 -2.24 -0.29
CA VAL A 31 -4.30 -3.53 -0.71
C VAL A 31 -2.78 -3.49 -0.66
N ASP A 32 -2.19 -3.96 0.46
CA ASP A 32 -0.74 -4.11 0.60
C ASP A 32 -0.38 -5.29 1.53
N ILE A 33 0.79 -5.88 1.31
CA ILE A 33 1.36 -6.87 2.22
C ILE A 33 2.10 -6.14 3.34
N PHE A 34 1.55 -6.22 4.55
CA PHE A 34 2.14 -5.65 5.75
C PHE A 34 2.95 -6.70 6.50
N VAL A 35 4.20 -6.37 6.80
CA VAL A 35 5.01 -7.17 7.71
C VAL A 35 4.63 -6.78 9.14
N THR A 36 3.99 -7.70 9.86
CA THR A 36 3.61 -7.48 11.27
C THR A 36 4.84 -7.58 12.18
N PRO A 37 4.98 -6.71 13.19
CA PRO A 37 6.15 -6.68 14.08
C PRO A 37 6.07 -7.73 15.20
N VAL A 38 5.93 -9.00 14.84
CA VAL A 38 5.80 -10.13 15.79
C VAL A 38 7.18 -10.63 16.20
N PRO A 39 7.50 -10.72 17.50
CA PRO A 39 8.77 -11.26 17.97
C PRO A 39 8.87 -12.78 17.76
N ASN A 40 10.10 -13.30 17.71
CA ASN A 40 10.44 -14.73 17.59
C ASN A 40 10.00 -15.41 16.29
N LEU A 41 9.69 -14.63 15.25
CA LEU A 41 9.33 -15.13 13.92
C LEU A 41 10.19 -14.41 12.85
N PRO A 42 11.52 -14.57 12.85
CA PRO A 42 12.39 -13.90 11.90
C PRO A 42 12.21 -14.47 10.49
N PHE A 43 12.28 -13.61 9.50
CA PHE A 43 12.30 -14.00 8.09
C PHE A 43 12.80 -12.87 7.21
N THR A 44 13.18 -13.22 5.98
CA THR A 44 13.30 -12.33 4.84
C THR A 44 12.48 -12.85 3.67
N GLY A 45 12.11 -11.98 2.75
CA GLY A 45 11.41 -12.35 1.52
C GLY A 45 11.40 -11.21 0.51
N VAL A 46 10.92 -11.49 -0.69
CA VAL A 46 10.77 -10.53 -1.78
C VAL A 46 9.30 -10.48 -2.17
N ILE A 47 8.69 -9.30 -2.11
CA ILE A 47 7.35 -9.09 -2.66
C ILE A 47 7.50 -8.72 -4.14
N ASN A 48 6.96 -9.54 -5.01
CA ASN A 48 6.74 -9.20 -6.41
C ASN A 48 5.38 -8.53 -6.54
N VAL A 49 5.35 -7.36 -7.16
CA VAL A 49 4.13 -6.57 -7.37
C VAL A 49 3.91 -6.41 -8.85
N GLU A 50 2.76 -6.84 -9.33
CA GLU A 50 2.28 -6.60 -10.69
C GLU A 50 0.98 -5.81 -10.63
N ARG A 51 0.88 -4.76 -11.44
CA ARG A 51 -0.31 -3.90 -11.51
C ARG A 51 -0.72 -3.67 -12.95
N SER A 52 -2.02 -3.70 -13.20
CA SER A 52 -2.61 -3.18 -14.42
C SER A 52 -3.48 -1.98 -14.11
N PHE A 53 -3.42 -0.96 -14.95
CA PHE A 53 -4.25 0.24 -14.84
C PHE A 53 -5.10 0.36 -16.10
N VAL A 54 -6.41 0.53 -15.93
CA VAL A 54 -7.33 0.88 -17.03
C VAL A 54 -7.27 2.38 -17.24
N GLN A 55 -6.86 2.80 -18.44
CA GLN A 55 -6.81 4.20 -18.84
C GLN A 55 -8.20 4.70 -19.24
N ARG A 56 -8.36 6.02 -19.33
CA ARG A 56 -9.64 6.64 -19.74
C ARG A 56 -10.11 6.24 -21.14
N ASP A 57 -9.18 5.90 -22.02
CA ASP A 57 -9.45 5.41 -23.39
C ASP A 57 -9.71 3.89 -23.45
N GLY A 58 -9.72 3.22 -22.29
CA GLY A 58 -9.90 1.77 -22.18
C GLY A 58 -8.62 0.96 -22.40
N SER A 59 -7.49 1.58 -22.73
CA SER A 59 -6.21 0.87 -22.83
C SER A 59 -5.72 0.40 -21.45
N ILE A 60 -4.90 -0.66 -21.43
CA ILE A 60 -4.35 -1.23 -20.19
C ILE A 60 -2.85 -1.01 -20.16
N VAL A 61 -2.37 -0.42 -19.06
CA VAL A 61 -0.94 -0.26 -18.77
C VAL A 61 -0.53 -1.24 -17.68
N ASN A 62 0.45 -2.10 -18.00
CA ASN A 62 0.98 -3.09 -17.07
C ASN A 62 2.36 -2.66 -16.55
N VAL A 63 2.49 -2.62 -15.23
CA VAL A 63 3.72 -2.25 -14.53
C VAL A 63 4.03 -3.27 -13.44
N LYS A 64 5.30 -3.31 -13.02
CA LYS A 64 5.77 -4.17 -11.93
C LYS A 64 6.76 -3.44 -11.04
N THR A 65 6.94 -3.98 -9.84
CA THR A 65 8.07 -3.66 -8.97
C THR A 65 8.38 -4.85 -8.07
N ILE A 66 9.51 -4.76 -7.37
CA ILE A 66 9.90 -5.71 -6.33
C ILE A 66 10.20 -4.95 -5.04
N ARG A 67 10.03 -5.59 -3.89
CA ARG A 67 10.34 -5.03 -2.58
C ARG A 67 10.98 -6.10 -1.71
N ASP A 68 12.17 -5.81 -1.16
CA ASP A 68 12.75 -6.65 -0.13
C ASP A 68 12.06 -6.35 1.21
N ILE A 69 11.67 -7.39 1.91
CA ILE A 69 11.04 -7.31 3.22
C ILE A 69 11.77 -8.19 4.22
N GLY A 70 11.61 -7.90 5.51
CA GLY A 70 12.14 -8.74 6.56
C GLY A 70 11.66 -8.35 7.93
N ARG A 71 11.82 -9.28 8.86
CA ARG A 71 11.55 -9.11 10.28
C ARG A 71 12.60 -9.90 11.05
N ASP A 72 13.20 -9.28 12.07
CA ASP A 72 14.14 -9.97 12.97
C ASP A 72 13.44 -10.65 14.16
N GLY A 73 14.22 -11.40 14.95
CA GLY A 73 13.71 -12.10 16.13
C GLY A 73 13.18 -11.17 17.23
N ARG A 74 13.50 -9.87 17.21
CA ARG A 74 12.93 -8.88 18.12
C ARG A 74 11.63 -8.26 17.60
N GLY A 75 11.21 -8.61 16.40
CA GLY A 75 10.04 -8.06 15.72
C GLY A 75 10.30 -6.74 15.01
N ARG A 76 11.56 -6.28 14.87
CA ARG A 76 11.87 -5.14 14.01
C ARG A 76 11.57 -5.48 12.56
N ILE A 77 10.97 -4.56 11.84
CA ILE A 77 10.62 -4.77 10.43
C ILE A 77 11.45 -3.89 9.51
N TYR A 78 11.66 -4.40 8.30
CA TYR A 78 12.31 -3.77 7.18
C TYR A 78 11.43 -3.94 5.94
N ASN A 79 11.17 -2.87 5.21
CA ASN A 79 10.38 -2.89 3.97
C ASN A 79 10.92 -1.85 2.99
N GLU A 80 11.28 -2.30 1.80
CA GLU A 80 11.69 -1.42 0.71
C GLU A 80 10.48 -0.95 -0.10
N SER A 81 10.61 0.21 -0.71
CA SER A 81 9.72 0.71 -1.75
C SER A 81 10.54 1.07 -2.98
N ARG A 82 10.21 0.51 -4.13
CA ARG A 82 10.90 0.70 -5.39
C ARG A 82 9.96 1.28 -6.45
N MET A 83 10.55 1.93 -7.44
CA MET A 83 9.79 2.52 -8.55
C MET A 83 8.98 1.45 -9.30
N LEU A 84 7.77 1.81 -9.72
CA LEU A 84 7.01 1.01 -10.68
C LEU A 84 7.61 1.19 -12.07
N VAL A 85 7.84 0.10 -12.77
CA VAL A 85 8.40 0.09 -14.12
C VAL A 85 7.52 -0.75 -15.06
N PRO A 86 7.54 -0.50 -16.37
CA PRO A 86 6.86 -1.36 -17.35
C PRO A 86 7.24 -2.83 -17.18
N VAL A 87 6.30 -3.76 -17.38
CA VAL A 87 6.57 -5.22 -17.24
C VAL A 87 7.74 -5.70 -18.11
N ALA A 88 7.93 -5.09 -19.29
CA ALA A 88 9.05 -5.40 -20.18
C ALA A 88 10.43 -4.96 -19.65
N ASN A 89 10.48 -4.16 -18.59
CA ASN A 89 11.77 -3.75 -18.01
C ASN A 89 12.46 -4.95 -17.33
N THR A 90 13.73 -5.19 -17.72
CA THR A 90 14.56 -6.27 -17.19
C THR A 90 15.52 -5.84 -16.08
N LYS A 91 15.65 -4.52 -15.86
CA LYS A 91 16.52 -3.98 -14.81
C LYS A 91 15.78 -3.96 -13.45
N THR A 92 16.54 -4.13 -12.38
CA THR A 92 16.03 -3.95 -11.03
C THR A 92 15.45 -2.54 -10.87
N PRO A 93 14.18 -2.39 -10.42
CA PRO A 93 13.59 -1.08 -10.18
C PRO A 93 14.36 -0.26 -9.14
N GLN A 94 14.44 1.05 -9.37
CA GLN A 94 15.16 1.96 -8.47
C GLN A 94 14.55 1.93 -7.06
N LEU A 95 15.42 1.80 -6.06
CA LEU A 95 15.04 1.92 -4.65
C LEU A 95 14.68 3.38 -4.33
N MET A 96 13.46 3.59 -3.86
CA MET A 96 12.93 4.92 -3.56
C MET A 96 12.97 5.22 -2.07
N GLN A 97 12.64 4.22 -1.25
CA GLN A 97 12.47 4.40 0.18
C GLN A 97 12.73 3.09 0.92
N ILE A 98 13.19 3.19 2.16
CA ILE A 98 13.26 2.08 3.11
C ILE A 98 12.45 2.49 4.35
N HIS A 99 11.47 1.70 4.70
CA HIS A 99 10.74 1.84 5.95
C HIS A 99 11.23 0.81 6.95
N ARG A 100 11.51 1.26 8.17
CA ARG A 100 11.86 0.43 9.33
C ARG A 100 10.98 0.77 10.50
N TYR A 101 10.66 -0.22 11.30
CA TYR A 101 9.92 -0.01 12.54
C TYR A 101 10.49 -0.91 13.63
N ASP A 102 10.73 -0.33 14.78
CA ASP A 102 11.13 -1.05 15.99
C ASP A 102 9.96 -1.03 16.99
N PRO A 103 9.35 -2.19 17.30
CA PRO A 103 8.21 -2.26 18.20
C PRO A 103 8.58 -1.99 19.67
N GLN A 104 9.83 -2.18 20.07
CA GLN A 104 10.28 -1.90 21.45
C GLN A 104 10.37 -0.41 21.72
N THR A 105 10.98 0.33 20.82
CA THR A 105 11.11 1.79 20.92
C THR A 105 9.93 2.52 20.30
N ARG A 106 9.12 1.81 19.49
CA ARG A 106 8.00 2.35 18.69
C ARG A 106 8.45 3.41 17.69
N ILE A 107 9.69 3.37 17.29
CA ILE A 107 10.22 4.31 16.30
C ILE A 107 10.01 3.74 14.90
N SER A 108 9.28 4.50 14.09
CA SER A 108 9.20 4.31 12.65
C SER A 108 10.22 5.22 11.98
N THR A 109 11.08 4.63 11.16
CA THR A 109 12.14 5.34 10.42
C THR A 109 11.91 5.18 8.92
N ILE A 110 11.94 6.30 8.21
CA ILE A 110 11.88 6.32 6.75
C ILE A 110 13.21 6.86 6.24
N LEU A 111 13.90 6.06 5.42
CA LEU A 111 15.13 6.47 4.76
C LEU A 111 14.85 6.76 3.28
N ASN A 112 15.46 7.83 2.79
CA ASN A 112 15.51 8.17 1.37
C ASN A 112 16.93 7.91 0.85
N PRO A 113 17.17 6.80 0.11
CA PRO A 113 18.51 6.44 -0.37
C PRO A 113 19.08 7.42 -1.39
N GLN A 114 18.24 8.13 -2.12
CA GLN A 114 18.68 9.06 -3.17
C GLN A 114 19.35 10.29 -2.57
N ASP A 115 18.74 10.86 -1.52
CA ASP A 115 19.25 12.07 -0.86
C ASP A 115 20.11 11.73 0.36
N ARG A 116 20.23 10.46 0.72
CA ARG A 116 20.83 9.96 1.95
C ARG A 116 20.30 10.69 3.18
N THR A 117 18.97 10.76 3.26
CA THR A 117 18.28 11.40 4.39
C THR A 117 17.36 10.41 5.07
N PHE A 118 17.01 10.68 6.33
CA PHE A 118 16.02 9.91 7.06
C PHE A 118 15.14 10.79 7.96
N SER A 119 13.94 10.32 8.22
CA SER A 119 13.07 10.90 9.24
C SER A 119 12.60 9.80 10.20
N THR A 120 12.36 10.19 11.45
CA THR A 120 11.84 9.30 12.48
C THR A 120 10.57 9.88 13.08
N ARG A 121 9.64 8.99 13.43
CA ARG A 121 8.47 9.36 14.24
C ARG A 121 8.19 8.28 15.27
N THR A 122 7.71 8.67 16.43
CA THR A 122 7.18 7.73 17.42
C THR A 122 5.75 7.36 17.05
N VAL A 123 5.45 6.07 16.96
CA VAL A 123 4.10 5.57 16.72
C VAL A 123 3.35 5.57 18.06
N SER A 124 2.17 6.19 18.10
CA SER A 124 1.32 6.22 19.29
C SER A 124 0.92 4.80 19.73
N HIS A 125 0.65 4.62 21.01
CA HIS A 125 0.10 3.35 21.50
C HIS A 125 -1.31 3.14 20.95
N PRO A 126 -1.64 1.93 20.52
CA PRO A 126 -3.03 1.56 20.36
C PRO A 126 -3.71 1.66 21.75
N PRO A 127 -5.05 1.88 21.80
CA PRO A 127 -5.78 1.89 23.05
C PRO A 127 -5.47 0.65 23.88
N SER A 128 -5.27 0.83 25.20
CA SER A 128 -4.92 -0.26 26.13
C SER A 128 -5.96 -1.39 26.21
N THR A 129 -7.13 -1.19 25.60
CA THR A 129 -8.22 -2.15 25.48
C THR A 129 -8.03 -3.19 24.38
N VAL A 130 -7.04 -3.02 23.49
CA VAL A 130 -6.79 -3.99 22.40
C VAL A 130 -5.92 -5.13 22.95
N PRO A 131 -6.38 -6.40 22.90
CA PRO A 131 -5.58 -7.54 23.32
C PRO A 131 -4.26 -7.60 22.55
N PRO A 132 -3.13 -7.95 23.19
CA PRO A 132 -1.82 -8.03 22.54
C PRO A 132 -1.80 -8.93 21.30
N ALA A 133 -2.57 -10.01 21.29
CA ALA A 133 -2.69 -10.90 20.14
C ALA A 133 -3.27 -10.20 18.89
N LEU A 134 -4.16 -9.23 19.07
CA LEU A 134 -4.75 -8.46 17.96
C LEU A 134 -3.84 -7.33 17.48
N LEU A 135 -2.89 -6.88 18.31
CA LEU A 135 -1.89 -5.87 17.90
C LEU A 135 -0.93 -6.40 16.82
N TYR A 136 -0.78 -7.72 16.76
CA TYR A 136 0.14 -8.41 15.85
C TYR A 136 -0.59 -9.28 14.82
N ALA A 137 -1.90 -9.16 14.72
CA ALA A 137 -2.66 -9.85 13.68
C ALA A 137 -2.65 -8.98 12.40
N ALA A 138 -2.03 -9.48 11.34
CA ALA A 138 -2.34 -8.95 10.02
C ALA A 138 -3.77 -9.38 9.66
N PRO A 139 -4.62 -8.50 9.17
CA PRO A 139 -5.94 -8.90 8.68
C PRO A 139 -5.76 -9.86 7.51
N MET A 140 -6.44 -11.01 7.54
CA MET A 140 -6.46 -11.95 6.42
C MET A 140 -7.17 -11.31 5.22
N GLY A 141 -8.17 -10.46 5.48
CA GLY A 141 -8.96 -9.77 4.47
C GLY A 141 -9.50 -8.43 4.98
N ASN A 142 -10.34 -7.79 4.20
CA ASN A 142 -10.90 -6.47 4.52
C ASN A 142 -12.12 -6.54 5.44
N SER A 143 -12.60 -7.72 5.82
CA SER A 143 -13.80 -7.92 6.63
C SER A 143 -14.99 -7.11 6.12
N LEU A 144 -15.37 -7.34 4.87
CA LEU A 144 -16.50 -6.65 4.25
C LEU A 144 -17.78 -6.90 5.06
N PRO A 145 -18.63 -5.87 5.26
CA PRO A 145 -19.93 -6.07 5.87
C PRO A 145 -20.73 -7.11 5.09
N GLN A 146 -21.29 -8.10 5.76
CA GLN A 146 -22.16 -9.09 5.12
C GLN A 146 -23.39 -8.41 4.54
N SER A 147 -23.63 -8.61 3.25
CA SER A 147 -24.79 -8.09 2.51
C SER A 147 -25.10 -8.98 1.32
N GLU A 148 -26.21 -8.76 0.66
CA GLU A 148 -26.53 -9.45 -0.60
C GLU A 148 -25.54 -9.14 -1.74
N PHE A 149 -24.76 -8.06 -1.60
CA PHE A 149 -23.76 -7.61 -2.56
C PHE A 149 -22.33 -8.03 -2.19
N THR A 150 -22.14 -8.73 -1.08
CA THR A 150 -20.83 -9.19 -0.63
C THR A 150 -20.84 -10.70 -0.47
N LYS A 151 -19.82 -11.38 -0.98
CA LYS A 151 -19.64 -12.82 -0.86
C LYS A 151 -18.21 -13.10 -0.41
N GLU A 152 -18.08 -13.97 0.57
CA GLU A 152 -16.82 -14.56 0.99
C GLU A 152 -16.76 -16.02 0.59
N GLU A 153 -15.60 -16.48 0.12
CA GLU A 153 -15.33 -17.85 -0.30
C GLU A 153 -14.04 -18.32 0.37
N ASP A 154 -14.12 -19.43 1.09
CA ASP A 154 -12.96 -20.13 1.62
C ASP A 154 -12.29 -20.92 0.49
N LEU A 155 -11.04 -20.60 0.18
CA LEU A 155 -10.24 -21.23 -0.85
C LEU A 155 -9.40 -22.41 -0.31
N GLY A 156 -9.50 -22.69 1.00
CA GLY A 156 -8.80 -23.76 1.66
C GLY A 156 -7.32 -23.47 1.93
N ILE A 157 -6.58 -24.56 2.23
CA ILE A 157 -5.16 -24.48 2.59
C ILE A 157 -4.31 -24.97 1.43
N HIS A 158 -3.28 -24.19 1.09
CA HIS A 158 -2.27 -24.52 0.07
C HIS A 158 -0.87 -24.40 0.65
N ASP A 159 0.11 -25.06 0.03
CA ASP A 159 1.53 -24.87 0.34
C ASP A 159 2.12 -23.80 -0.57
N MET A 160 2.79 -22.78 0.02
CA MET A 160 3.49 -21.73 -0.70
C MET A 160 4.83 -21.43 -0.01
N GLU A 161 5.92 -21.50 -0.75
CA GLU A 161 7.28 -21.31 -0.20
C GLU A 161 7.59 -22.29 0.98
N GLY A 162 6.99 -23.47 0.98
CA GLY A 162 7.10 -24.45 2.07
C GLY A 162 6.34 -24.07 3.34
N LEU A 163 5.31 -23.24 3.22
CA LEU A 163 4.46 -22.76 4.31
C LEU A 163 2.99 -23.06 4.00
N PRO A 164 2.22 -23.59 4.96
CA PRO A 164 0.76 -23.65 4.81
C PRO A 164 0.18 -22.25 4.83
N VAL A 165 -0.66 -21.93 3.85
CA VAL A 165 -1.39 -20.67 3.76
C VAL A 165 -2.88 -20.94 3.57
N HIS A 166 -3.71 -20.19 4.26
CA HIS A 166 -5.16 -20.24 4.13
C HIS A 166 -5.62 -19.12 3.19
N GLY A 167 -6.40 -19.50 2.17
CA GLY A 167 -6.92 -18.59 1.16
C GLY A 167 -8.36 -18.19 1.44
N VAL A 168 -8.64 -16.90 1.28
CA VAL A 168 -10.00 -16.34 1.32
C VAL A 168 -10.16 -15.40 0.13
N ARG A 169 -11.31 -15.50 -0.56
CA ARG A 169 -11.70 -14.55 -1.59
C ARG A 169 -12.95 -13.80 -1.15
N GLU A 170 -12.89 -12.48 -1.23
CA GLU A 170 -14.00 -11.57 -1.02
C GLU A 170 -14.45 -11.02 -2.37
N ALA A 171 -15.74 -10.96 -2.63
CA ALA A 171 -16.33 -10.37 -3.82
C ALA A 171 -17.37 -9.33 -3.42
N GLN A 172 -17.30 -8.15 -4.02
CA GLN A 172 -18.29 -7.09 -3.89
C GLN A 172 -18.95 -6.84 -5.24
N THR A 173 -20.25 -7.00 -5.30
CA THR A 173 -21.06 -6.72 -6.51
C THR A 173 -21.64 -5.31 -6.42
N ILE A 174 -21.41 -4.51 -7.45
CA ILE A 174 -22.08 -3.22 -7.65
C ILE A 174 -23.13 -3.42 -8.74
N PRO A 175 -24.44 -3.33 -8.41
CA PRO A 175 -25.51 -3.50 -9.37
C PRO A 175 -25.42 -2.52 -10.56
N ALA A 176 -25.98 -2.91 -11.70
CA ALA A 176 -25.92 -2.14 -12.94
C ALA A 176 -26.41 -0.69 -12.80
N GLU A 177 -27.47 -0.49 -12.00
CA GLU A 177 -28.05 0.83 -11.72
C GLU A 177 -27.13 1.74 -10.88
N ASN A 178 -26.20 1.15 -10.08
CA ASN A 178 -25.32 1.88 -9.17
C ASN A 178 -23.90 2.07 -9.72
N GLY A 179 -23.52 1.28 -10.74
CA GLY A 179 -22.16 1.25 -11.31
C GLY A 179 -21.85 2.35 -12.32
N GLY A 180 -22.87 3.11 -12.78
CA GLY A 180 -22.72 4.16 -13.79
C GLY A 180 -22.37 3.66 -15.20
N THR A 181 -22.19 2.35 -15.39
CA THR A 181 -21.83 1.71 -16.67
C THR A 181 -23.02 1.01 -17.33
N GLY A 182 -24.16 0.91 -16.64
CA GLY A 182 -25.31 0.09 -17.04
C GLY A 182 -25.06 -1.41 -17.03
N LYS A 183 -23.96 -1.86 -16.42
CA LYS A 183 -23.59 -3.26 -16.24
C LYS A 183 -23.17 -3.51 -14.79
N GLU A 184 -23.43 -4.71 -14.31
CA GLU A 184 -22.93 -5.18 -13.03
C GLU A 184 -21.40 -5.15 -13.02
N ILE A 185 -20.83 -4.73 -11.89
CA ILE A 185 -19.38 -4.69 -11.67
C ILE A 185 -19.08 -5.56 -10.45
N VAL A 186 -18.19 -6.54 -10.63
CA VAL A 186 -17.71 -7.38 -9.53
C VAL A 186 -16.25 -6.98 -9.21
N ILE A 187 -16.04 -6.54 -7.99
CA ILE A 187 -14.70 -6.28 -7.43
C ILE A 187 -14.32 -7.50 -6.59
N THR A 188 -13.11 -8.00 -6.77
CA THR A 188 -12.63 -9.16 -6.01
C THR A 188 -11.33 -8.88 -5.30
N ASP A 189 -11.23 -9.35 -4.06
CA ASP A 189 -10.03 -9.39 -3.25
C ASP A 189 -9.74 -10.84 -2.85
N GLU A 190 -8.48 -11.26 -2.96
CA GLU A 190 -8.04 -12.60 -2.61
C GLU A 190 -6.80 -12.50 -1.72
N TYR A 191 -6.82 -13.20 -0.60
CA TYR A 191 -5.79 -13.19 0.43
C TYR A 191 -5.34 -14.60 0.72
N TRP A 192 -4.01 -14.81 0.85
CA TRP A 192 -3.41 -16.08 1.24
C TRP A 192 -2.51 -15.85 2.43
N TYR A 193 -3.00 -16.15 3.62
CA TYR A 193 -2.40 -15.83 4.89
C TYR A 193 -1.60 -17.01 5.45
N SER A 194 -0.38 -16.74 5.94
CA SER A 194 0.45 -17.68 6.68
C SER A 194 0.36 -17.39 8.17
N ASP A 195 -0.17 -18.34 8.93
CA ASP A 195 -0.15 -18.29 10.39
C ASP A 195 1.27 -18.39 10.96
N ASP A 196 2.16 -19.13 10.30
CA ASP A 196 3.56 -19.29 10.68
C ASP A 196 4.33 -17.97 10.65
N LEU A 197 4.06 -17.14 9.65
CA LEU A 197 4.72 -15.85 9.48
C LEU A 197 3.86 -14.66 9.92
N ARG A 198 2.57 -14.85 10.15
CA ARG A 198 1.62 -13.78 10.50
C ARG A 198 1.56 -12.68 9.43
N ILE A 199 1.63 -13.07 8.16
CA ILE A 199 1.50 -12.16 7.01
C ILE A 199 0.73 -12.83 5.87
N ASN A 200 0.16 -12.03 4.98
CA ASN A 200 -0.31 -12.53 3.70
C ASN A 200 0.89 -12.79 2.78
N LEU A 201 0.96 -13.99 2.18
CA LEU A 201 1.95 -14.32 1.15
C LEU A 201 1.48 -13.95 -0.26
N ILE A 202 0.17 -13.91 -0.49
CA ILE A 202 -0.42 -13.39 -1.72
C ILE A 202 -1.57 -12.48 -1.36
N ILE A 203 -1.66 -11.36 -2.08
CA ILE A 203 -2.85 -10.52 -2.15
C ILE A 203 -3.13 -10.24 -3.63
N LYS A 204 -4.39 -10.42 -4.04
CA LYS A 204 -4.87 -10.03 -5.36
C LYS A 204 -6.08 -9.11 -5.20
N HIS A 205 -6.11 -8.06 -5.98
CA HIS A 205 -7.26 -7.17 -6.10
C HIS A 205 -7.60 -7.00 -7.58
N SER A 206 -8.88 -6.98 -7.90
CA SER A 206 -9.35 -6.74 -9.27
C SER A 206 -10.60 -5.88 -9.25
N ASP A 207 -10.53 -4.72 -9.89
CA ASP A 207 -11.67 -3.85 -10.19
C ASP A 207 -11.68 -3.57 -11.71
N PRO A 208 -12.71 -4.03 -12.44
CA PRO A 208 -12.79 -3.84 -13.90
C PRO A 208 -12.72 -2.38 -14.36
N ARG A 209 -12.98 -1.43 -13.47
CA ARG A 209 -12.95 0.02 -13.77
C ARG A 209 -11.56 0.63 -13.66
N THR A 210 -10.75 0.13 -12.75
CA THR A 210 -9.46 0.74 -12.39
C THR A 210 -8.25 -0.14 -12.73
N GLY A 211 -8.45 -1.47 -12.79
CA GLY A 211 -7.42 -2.46 -13.06
C GLY A 211 -7.24 -3.47 -11.94
N SER A 212 -6.05 -4.05 -11.87
CA SER A 212 -5.76 -5.09 -10.88
C SER A 212 -4.38 -4.91 -10.25
N VAL A 213 -4.20 -5.53 -9.09
CA VAL A 213 -2.90 -5.70 -8.46
C VAL A 213 -2.76 -7.13 -7.95
N THR A 214 -1.58 -7.71 -8.18
CA THR A 214 -1.15 -8.97 -7.56
C THR A 214 0.16 -8.73 -6.84
N MET A 215 0.21 -9.12 -5.57
CA MET A 215 1.40 -9.12 -4.74
C MET A 215 1.68 -10.52 -4.28
N THR A 216 2.92 -10.99 -4.48
CA THR A 216 3.32 -12.34 -4.09
C THR A 216 4.65 -12.28 -3.37
N VAL A 217 4.72 -12.84 -2.16
CA VAL A 217 5.96 -13.04 -1.42
C VAL A 217 6.64 -14.29 -1.95
N THR A 218 7.91 -14.17 -2.28
CA THR A 218 8.77 -15.26 -2.75
C THR A 218 10.11 -15.22 -2.03
N GLN A 219 10.94 -16.25 -2.21
CA GLN A 219 12.28 -16.34 -1.62
C GLN A 219 12.24 -16.20 -0.09
N VAL A 220 11.27 -16.85 0.54
CA VAL A 220 11.10 -16.81 1.99
C VAL A 220 12.24 -17.58 2.67
N ILE A 221 13.00 -16.89 3.51
CA ILE A 221 14.09 -17.48 4.33
C ILE A 221 13.77 -17.22 5.80
N ARG A 222 13.54 -18.28 6.57
CA ARG A 222 13.10 -18.25 7.99
C ARG A 222 14.29 -18.23 8.97
N THR A 223 15.28 -17.40 8.69
CA THR A 223 16.43 -17.21 9.58
C THR A 223 16.55 -15.75 9.99
N GLU A 224 17.38 -15.49 11.00
CA GLU A 224 17.66 -14.12 11.45
C GLU A 224 18.28 -13.31 10.31
N PRO A 225 17.67 -12.16 9.91
CA PRO A 225 18.24 -11.29 8.90
C PRO A 225 19.53 -10.62 9.39
N ASP A 226 20.34 -10.12 8.44
CA ASP A 226 21.47 -9.26 8.76
C ASP A 226 21.01 -8.03 9.56
N SER A 227 21.59 -7.82 10.74
CA SER A 227 21.25 -6.72 11.63
C SER A 227 21.45 -5.35 11.01
N ALA A 228 22.38 -5.20 10.07
CA ALA A 228 22.63 -3.96 9.34
C ALA A 228 21.41 -3.45 8.57
N ARG A 229 20.47 -4.33 8.22
CA ARG A 229 19.21 -3.94 7.58
C ARG A 229 18.35 -3.04 8.48
N PHE A 230 18.51 -3.12 9.79
CA PHE A 230 17.72 -2.39 10.78
C PHE A 230 18.44 -1.15 11.32
N GLU A 231 19.68 -0.90 10.91
CA GLU A 231 20.48 0.25 11.34
C GLU A 231 20.47 1.35 10.27
N ILE A 232 20.52 2.63 10.69
CA ILE A 232 20.65 3.73 9.73
C ILE A 232 22.07 3.68 9.17
N PRO A 233 22.23 3.59 7.82
CA PRO A 233 23.55 3.50 7.23
C PRO A 233 24.37 4.79 7.44
N ASP A 234 25.69 4.66 7.50
CA ASP A 234 26.60 5.79 7.59
C ASP A 234 26.36 6.80 6.45
N GLY A 235 26.49 8.09 6.79
CA GLY A 235 26.32 9.18 5.84
C GLY A 235 24.89 9.65 5.60
N TYR A 236 23.89 9.02 6.23
CA TYR A 236 22.52 9.54 6.22
C TYR A 236 22.36 10.69 7.20
N LYS A 237 21.62 11.72 6.81
CA LYS A 237 21.34 12.92 7.59
C LYS A 237 19.87 12.98 8.00
N PRO A 238 19.54 13.39 9.24
CA PRO A 238 18.15 13.55 9.63
C PRO A 238 17.50 14.72 8.87
N THR A 239 16.31 14.49 8.32
CA THR A 239 15.40 15.55 7.90
C THR A 239 14.47 15.81 9.06
N GLY A 240 14.34 17.05 9.53
CA GLY A 240 13.65 17.47 10.72
C GLY A 240 12.57 16.53 11.28
N THR A 241 12.54 16.37 12.58
CA THR A 241 11.53 15.59 13.30
C THR A 241 10.15 16.19 13.05
N GLY A 242 9.29 15.47 12.34
CA GLY A 242 7.87 15.80 12.28
C GLY A 242 7.29 15.72 13.69
N ARG A 243 7.06 16.87 14.33
CA ARG A 243 6.20 16.93 15.52
C ARG A 243 4.80 16.57 15.06
N GLU A 244 4.29 15.47 15.56
CA GLU A 244 2.87 15.19 15.53
C GLU A 244 2.19 16.31 16.34
N THR A 245 1.44 17.18 15.67
CA THR A 245 0.54 18.11 16.35
C THR A 245 -0.68 17.31 16.75
N ASP A 246 -0.74 16.93 18.03
CA ASP A 246 -1.97 16.53 18.69
C ASP A 246 -3.03 17.63 18.49
N LYS A 247 -4.10 17.28 17.80
CA LYS A 247 -5.39 17.97 17.88
C LYS A 247 -6.50 16.96 17.99
#